data_d1e348cacace58180e6d3e19c5d44468
#
_entry.id   d1e348cacace58180e6d3e19c5d44468
#
_cell.length_a   1.000
_cell.length_b   1.000
_cell.length_c   1.000
_cell.angle_alpha   90.00
_cell.angle_beta   90.00
_cell.angle_gamma   90.00
#
_symmetry.space_group_name_H-M   'P 1'
#
loop_
_entity.id
_entity.type
_entity.pdbx_description
1 polymer ?
#
loop_
_entity_poly.entity_id
_entity_poly.type
_entity_poly.pdbx_seq_one_letter_code
_entity_poly.pdbx_strand_id
1 'polypeptide(L)'
;MGNKISSLIRVPYDNYKMIHPDGTLMCFCSKKKANWYVNRNLATLDGYNVLLSFVPNGYGDPNSILEGRANICVISGSNENLTKHHVIPTQYRKHFRHKYKDKNSSDLMVLTRDTHDEYELHATDFKNILYKEYGTIDLINKFKEINEAKSINRTLTKHFNKLPITKQIYLQMRLDGILERCDLTIEDLSDINYDPFEDINKIIVNYLGEINLIVLWKLHFIKFGKPKYLPSWWKPNMIKVIRKKNDILEKSELIDIDLKNKQLLKLIKKYDLYETAKLYF
;
A
#
# COMPACT_ATOMS: atom_id res chain seq x y z
N MET A 1 -6.38 -22.38 33.33
CA MET A 1 -6.30 -22.89 31.95
C MET A 1 -6.90 -21.85 31.04
N GLY A 2 -6.05 -21.04 30.40
CA GLY A 2 -6.52 -19.96 29.50
C GLY A 2 -6.85 -20.54 28.13
N ASN A 3 -8.10 -20.36 27.71
CA ASN A 3 -8.53 -20.65 26.35
C ASN A 3 -7.72 -19.81 25.36
N LYS A 4 -6.75 -20.41 24.67
CA LYS A 4 -6.18 -19.86 23.44
C LYS A 4 -7.33 -19.82 22.42
N ILE A 5 -7.89 -18.63 22.20
CA ILE A 5 -8.70 -18.36 21.02
C ILE A 5 -7.76 -18.55 19.84
N SER A 6 -7.95 -19.64 19.10
CA SER A 6 -7.26 -19.85 17.84
C SER A 6 -7.68 -18.69 16.92
N SER A 7 -6.77 -17.74 16.71
CA SER A 7 -6.96 -16.73 15.68
C SER A 7 -7.16 -17.50 14.36
N LEU A 8 -8.34 -17.36 13.77
CA LEU A 8 -8.65 -17.90 12.45
C LEU A 8 -7.52 -17.47 11.50
N ILE A 9 -6.73 -18.44 11.04
CA ILE A 9 -5.64 -18.22 10.08
C ILE A 9 -6.30 -17.69 8.80
N ARG A 10 -6.27 -16.38 8.63
CA ARG A 10 -6.87 -15.73 7.47
C ARG A 10 -5.87 -15.77 6.33
N VAL A 11 -6.14 -16.63 5.34
CA VAL A 11 -5.32 -16.71 4.12
C VAL A 11 -5.42 -15.39 3.36
N PRO A 12 -4.32 -14.77 2.93
CA PRO A 12 -4.34 -13.52 2.17
C PRO A 12 -5.13 -13.59 0.86
N TYR A 13 -5.07 -14.72 0.14
CA TYR A 13 -5.75 -14.93 -1.12
C TYR A 13 -6.60 -16.20 -1.09
N ASP A 14 -7.89 -16.05 -1.36
CA ASP A 14 -8.82 -17.19 -1.42
C ASP A 14 -8.66 -18.01 -2.72
N ASN A 15 -8.13 -17.41 -3.77
CA ASN A 15 -7.81 -18.01 -5.07
C ASN A 15 -8.97 -18.79 -5.74
N TYR A 16 -10.21 -18.29 -5.61
CA TYR A 16 -11.31 -18.82 -6.40
C TYR A 16 -11.09 -18.48 -7.87
N LYS A 17 -11.26 -19.49 -8.75
CA LYS A 17 -11.04 -19.39 -10.19
C LYS A 17 -12.33 -18.97 -10.88
N MET A 18 -12.38 -17.82 -11.50
CA MET A 18 -13.52 -17.41 -12.32
C MET A 18 -13.36 -17.97 -13.73
N ILE A 19 -14.29 -18.81 -14.13
CA ILE A 19 -14.25 -19.57 -15.37
C ILE A 19 -15.33 -19.04 -16.31
N HIS A 20 -14.94 -18.73 -17.54
CA HIS A 20 -15.85 -18.37 -18.63
C HIS A 20 -16.72 -19.58 -19.05
N PRO A 21 -17.90 -19.40 -19.65
CA PRO A 21 -18.74 -20.52 -20.09
C PRO A 21 -18.09 -21.49 -21.07
N ASP A 22 -17.06 -21.07 -21.81
CA ASP A 22 -16.25 -21.93 -22.68
C ASP A 22 -15.17 -22.76 -21.96
N GLY A 23 -15.08 -22.65 -20.63
CA GLY A 23 -14.09 -23.34 -19.81
C GLY A 23 -12.78 -22.58 -19.59
N THR A 24 -12.61 -21.39 -20.18
CA THR A 24 -11.37 -20.61 -20.04
C THR A 24 -11.28 -19.94 -18.67
N LEU A 25 -10.09 -20.03 -18.02
CA LEU A 25 -9.79 -19.30 -16.78
C LEU A 25 -9.69 -17.80 -17.07
N MET A 26 -10.55 -17.01 -16.44
CA MET A 26 -10.59 -15.56 -16.62
C MET A 26 -9.77 -14.78 -15.59
N CYS A 27 -9.89 -15.13 -14.33
CA CYS A 27 -9.18 -14.48 -13.22
C CYS A 27 -9.32 -15.25 -11.91
N PHE A 28 -8.51 -14.88 -10.92
CA PHE A 28 -8.70 -15.31 -9.54
C PHE A 28 -9.49 -14.26 -8.76
N CYS A 29 -10.33 -14.69 -7.84
CA CYS A 29 -11.13 -13.79 -7.02
C CYS A 29 -11.20 -14.23 -5.55
N SER A 30 -11.69 -13.33 -4.70
CA SER A 30 -11.96 -13.64 -3.30
C SER A 30 -13.22 -14.48 -3.14
N LYS A 31 -13.33 -15.22 -2.03
CA LYS A 31 -14.54 -15.94 -1.62
C LYS A 31 -15.77 -15.02 -1.60
N LYS A 32 -15.60 -13.78 -1.11
CA LYS A 32 -16.68 -12.79 -1.11
C LYS A 32 -17.20 -12.50 -2.51
N LYS A 33 -16.30 -12.34 -3.48
CA LYS A 33 -16.70 -12.11 -4.88
C LYS A 33 -17.32 -13.35 -5.50
N ALA A 34 -16.77 -14.54 -5.25
CA ALA A 34 -17.36 -15.81 -5.70
C ALA A 34 -18.82 -15.95 -5.21
N ASN A 35 -19.02 -15.81 -3.91
CA ASN A 35 -20.36 -15.87 -3.31
C ASN A 35 -21.32 -14.79 -3.85
N TRP A 36 -20.80 -13.61 -4.18
CA TRP A 36 -21.61 -12.54 -4.77
C TRP A 36 -22.22 -12.95 -6.12
N TYR A 37 -21.43 -13.63 -6.99
CA TYR A 37 -21.92 -14.14 -8.26
C TYR A 37 -22.92 -15.30 -8.09
N VAL A 38 -22.60 -16.24 -7.21
CA VAL A 38 -23.46 -17.39 -6.92
C VAL A 38 -24.82 -16.95 -6.35
N ASN A 39 -24.82 -16.06 -5.37
CA ASN A 39 -26.05 -15.57 -4.73
C ASN A 39 -26.97 -14.79 -5.68
N ARG A 40 -26.47 -14.37 -6.85
CA ARG A 40 -27.23 -13.69 -7.90
C ARG A 40 -27.59 -14.59 -9.07
N ASN A 41 -27.34 -15.90 -8.96
CA ASN A 41 -27.52 -16.86 -10.03
C ASN A 41 -26.75 -16.52 -11.33
N LEU A 42 -25.61 -15.79 -11.18
CA LEU A 42 -24.73 -15.41 -12.28
C LEU A 42 -23.59 -16.42 -12.48
N ALA A 43 -23.42 -17.36 -11.56
CA ALA A 43 -22.43 -18.41 -11.62
C ALA A 43 -22.84 -19.61 -10.76
N THR A 44 -22.28 -20.78 -11.05
CA THR A 44 -22.31 -21.96 -10.20
C THR A 44 -20.92 -22.17 -9.57
N LEU A 45 -20.89 -22.75 -8.36
CA LEU A 45 -19.66 -23.04 -7.67
C LEU A 45 -19.36 -24.56 -7.71
N ASP A 46 -18.20 -24.92 -8.22
CA ASP A 46 -17.66 -26.28 -8.19
C ASP A 46 -16.27 -26.23 -7.52
N GLY A 47 -16.19 -26.60 -6.24
CA GLY A 47 -14.99 -26.45 -5.43
C GLY A 47 -14.50 -24.99 -5.40
N TYR A 48 -13.33 -24.73 -5.97
CA TYR A 48 -12.77 -23.37 -6.14
C TYR A 48 -13.10 -22.75 -7.50
N ASN A 49 -13.85 -23.43 -8.38
CA ASN A 49 -14.22 -22.92 -9.70
C ASN A 49 -15.57 -22.23 -9.64
N VAL A 50 -15.61 -20.98 -10.09
CA VAL A 50 -16.80 -20.14 -10.23
C VAL A 50 -17.14 -20.11 -11.71
N LEU A 51 -18.06 -20.97 -12.13
CA LEU A 51 -18.48 -21.15 -13.53
C LEU A 51 -19.54 -20.08 -13.86
N LEU A 52 -19.20 -19.12 -14.72
CA LEU A 52 -20.13 -18.07 -15.12
C LEU A 52 -21.26 -18.61 -15.99
N SER A 53 -22.49 -18.17 -15.76
CA SER A 53 -23.67 -18.50 -16.55
C SER A 53 -23.94 -17.53 -17.72
N PHE A 54 -23.06 -16.56 -17.95
CA PHE A 54 -23.15 -15.54 -18.98
C PHE A 54 -21.78 -15.25 -19.60
N VAL A 55 -21.78 -14.72 -20.82
CA VAL A 55 -20.58 -14.27 -21.51
C VAL A 55 -20.24 -12.84 -21.04
N PRO A 56 -19.13 -12.62 -20.32
CA PRO A 56 -18.75 -11.28 -19.89
C PRO A 56 -18.16 -10.45 -21.03
N ASN A 57 -18.29 -9.12 -20.95
CA ASN A 57 -17.82 -8.17 -21.97
C ASN A 57 -16.28 -8.04 -22.06
N GLY A 58 -15.51 -8.83 -21.32
CA GLY A 58 -14.05 -8.79 -21.37
C GLY A 58 -13.40 -9.79 -20.43
N TYR A 59 -12.20 -10.17 -20.83
CA TYR A 59 -11.31 -11.00 -20.02
C TYR A 59 -10.39 -10.10 -19.20
N GLY A 60 -9.97 -10.57 -18.02
CA GLY A 60 -8.85 -9.96 -17.31
C GLY A 60 -7.55 -10.06 -18.13
N ASP A 61 -6.47 -9.44 -17.65
CA ASP A 61 -5.16 -9.54 -18.28
C ASP A 61 -4.66 -11.00 -18.24
N PRO A 62 -4.47 -11.68 -19.38
CA PRO A 62 -4.06 -13.09 -19.42
C PRO A 62 -2.77 -13.35 -18.64
N ASN A 63 -1.81 -12.41 -18.67
CA ASN A 63 -0.50 -12.59 -18.03
C ASN A 63 -0.55 -12.45 -16.49
N SER A 64 -1.53 -11.73 -15.95
CA SER A 64 -1.76 -11.62 -14.50
C SER A 64 -2.72 -12.69 -13.96
N ILE A 65 -3.33 -13.47 -14.86
CA ILE A 65 -4.41 -14.40 -14.56
C ILE A 65 -3.89 -15.80 -14.27
N LEU A 66 -2.78 -16.20 -14.92
CA LEU A 66 -2.35 -17.61 -14.94
C LEU A 66 -1.66 -18.06 -13.66
N GLU A 67 -1.11 -17.16 -12.87
CA GLU A 67 -0.52 -17.50 -11.57
C GLU A 67 -1.45 -17.02 -10.45
N GLY A 68 -2.12 -17.96 -9.79
CA GLY A 68 -2.77 -17.68 -8.50
C GLY A 68 -1.76 -17.03 -7.57
N ARG A 69 -2.19 -16.06 -6.76
CA ARG A 69 -1.28 -15.43 -5.83
C ARG A 69 -0.93 -16.42 -4.74
N ALA A 70 0.34 -16.78 -4.64
CA ALA A 70 0.82 -17.71 -3.64
C ALA A 70 0.60 -17.15 -2.23
N ASN A 71 0.03 -17.98 -1.34
CA ASN A 71 -0.08 -17.68 0.07
C ASN A 71 1.21 -18.09 0.78
N ILE A 72 2.32 -17.51 0.35
CA ILE A 72 3.64 -17.65 0.97
C ILE A 72 4.30 -16.29 1.11
N CYS A 73 5.09 -16.12 2.16
CA CYS A 73 5.90 -14.93 2.34
C CYS A 73 6.98 -14.85 1.25
N VAL A 74 7.04 -13.75 0.50
CA VAL A 74 8.05 -13.59 -0.57
C VAL A 74 9.48 -13.45 -0.04
N ILE A 75 9.65 -13.19 1.27
CA ILE A 75 10.96 -13.09 1.93
C ILE A 75 11.38 -14.44 2.50
N SER A 76 10.58 -15.03 3.37
CA SER A 76 10.93 -16.24 4.14
C SER A 76 10.46 -17.57 3.50
N GLY A 77 9.47 -17.53 2.59
CA GLY A 77 8.82 -18.73 2.04
C GLY A 77 7.78 -19.38 2.98
N SER A 78 7.60 -18.86 4.19
CA SER A 78 6.62 -19.38 5.15
C SER A 78 5.19 -19.12 4.69
N ASN A 79 4.27 -19.98 5.07
CA ASN A 79 2.82 -19.86 4.85
C ASN A 79 2.03 -19.51 6.12
N GLU A 80 2.71 -19.18 7.22
CA GLU A 80 2.11 -18.87 8.51
C GLU A 80 2.05 -17.37 8.77
N ASN A 81 1.06 -16.92 9.54
CA ASN A 81 0.88 -15.52 9.99
C ASN A 81 1.01 -14.48 8.88
N LEU A 82 0.42 -14.77 7.72
CA LEU A 82 0.57 -13.98 6.53
C LEU A 82 -0.22 -12.66 6.56
N THR A 83 0.41 -11.61 6.07
CA THR A 83 -0.16 -10.28 5.86
C THR A 83 0.02 -9.81 4.43
N LYS A 84 -0.77 -8.84 3.99
CA LYS A 84 -0.59 -8.15 2.71
C LYS A 84 0.20 -6.88 2.93
N HIS A 85 1.28 -6.72 2.17
CA HIS A 85 2.12 -5.54 2.18
C HIS A 85 2.11 -4.84 0.83
N HIS A 86 1.88 -3.53 0.83
CA HIS A 86 2.04 -2.70 -0.37
C HIS A 86 3.48 -2.22 -0.48
N VAL A 87 4.21 -2.68 -1.50
CA VAL A 87 5.59 -2.26 -1.75
C VAL A 87 5.68 -0.75 -1.92
N ILE A 88 4.71 -0.14 -2.59
CA ILE A 88 4.61 1.31 -2.70
C ILE A 88 3.62 1.80 -1.64
N PRO A 89 4.04 2.62 -0.65
CA PRO A 89 3.17 3.08 0.41
C PRO A 89 1.90 3.79 -0.09
N THR A 90 0.77 3.48 0.54
CA THR A 90 -0.55 4.01 0.16
C THR A 90 -0.58 5.55 0.18
N GLN A 91 0.16 6.17 1.09
CA GLN A 91 0.28 7.62 1.21
C GLN A 91 0.78 8.32 -0.07
N TYR A 92 1.62 7.67 -0.88
CA TYR A 92 2.05 8.18 -2.18
C TYR A 92 1.09 7.75 -3.29
N ARG A 93 0.62 6.48 -3.28
CA ARG A 93 -0.27 5.95 -4.32
C ARG A 93 -1.58 6.71 -4.45
N LYS A 94 -2.12 7.25 -3.35
CA LYS A 94 -3.35 8.04 -3.39
C LYS A 94 -3.23 9.27 -4.30
N HIS A 95 -2.02 9.82 -4.47
CA HIS A 95 -1.71 10.98 -5.32
C HIS A 95 -1.32 10.62 -6.76
N PHE A 96 -1.18 9.33 -7.09
CA PHE A 96 -0.86 8.91 -8.45
C PHE A 96 -2.03 9.18 -9.39
N ARG A 97 -1.72 9.50 -10.66
CA ARG A 97 -2.72 9.53 -11.72
C ARG A 97 -3.36 8.15 -11.90
N HIS A 98 -4.62 8.13 -12.35
CA HIS A 98 -5.40 6.90 -12.51
C HIS A 98 -4.66 5.79 -13.28
N LYS A 99 -3.92 6.15 -14.33
CA LYS A 99 -3.15 5.20 -15.16
C LYS A 99 -2.08 4.41 -14.41
N TYR A 100 -1.60 4.91 -13.26
CA TYR A 100 -0.62 4.22 -12.39
C TYR A 100 -1.26 3.63 -11.13
N LYS A 101 -2.58 3.84 -10.94
CA LYS A 101 -3.34 3.21 -9.85
C LYS A 101 -3.80 1.83 -10.30
N ASP A 102 -2.96 0.83 -10.10
CA ASP A 102 -3.32 -0.55 -10.43
C ASP A 102 -4.40 -1.07 -9.48
N LYS A 103 -5.59 -1.32 -10.01
CA LYS A 103 -6.70 -1.92 -9.26
C LYS A 103 -6.41 -3.37 -8.85
N ASN A 104 -5.53 -4.06 -9.57
CA ASN A 104 -5.14 -5.44 -9.30
C ASN A 104 -3.95 -5.56 -8.37
N SER A 105 -3.47 -4.43 -7.85
CA SER A 105 -2.44 -4.38 -6.81
C SER A 105 -1.17 -5.17 -7.17
N SER A 106 -0.59 -4.88 -8.35
CA SER A 106 0.68 -5.51 -8.79
C SER A 106 1.86 -5.21 -7.85
N ASP A 107 1.69 -4.26 -6.94
CA ASP A 107 2.62 -3.89 -5.88
C ASP A 107 2.34 -4.59 -4.54
N LEU A 108 1.32 -5.47 -4.49
CA LEU A 108 0.92 -6.13 -3.24
C LEU A 108 1.64 -7.46 -3.07
N MET A 109 2.47 -7.56 -2.03
CA MET A 109 3.24 -8.75 -1.67
C MET A 109 2.69 -9.40 -0.41
N VAL A 110 2.89 -10.71 -0.28
CA VAL A 110 2.57 -11.45 0.95
C VAL A 110 3.82 -11.57 1.80
N LEU A 111 3.73 -11.16 3.05
CA LEU A 111 4.78 -11.25 4.05
C LEU A 111 4.25 -11.96 5.30
N THR A 112 5.10 -12.62 6.07
CA THR A 112 4.77 -12.95 7.46
C THR A 112 4.67 -11.67 8.27
N ARG A 113 4.00 -11.72 9.42
CA ARG A 113 3.93 -10.55 10.32
C ARG A 113 5.31 -10.04 10.69
N ASP A 114 6.22 -10.95 11.05
CA ASP A 114 7.56 -10.60 11.50
C ASP A 114 8.39 -9.93 10.39
N THR A 115 8.41 -10.53 9.17
CA THR A 115 9.13 -9.93 8.04
C THR A 115 8.50 -8.62 7.56
N HIS A 116 7.19 -8.44 7.76
CA HIS A 116 6.49 -7.19 7.48
C HIS A 116 6.93 -6.08 8.46
N ASP A 117 6.90 -6.38 9.76
CA ASP A 117 7.25 -5.43 10.79
C ASP A 117 8.75 -5.04 10.67
N GLU A 118 9.65 -5.99 10.37
CA GLU A 118 11.06 -5.73 10.10
C GLU A 118 11.26 -4.81 8.87
N TYR A 119 10.61 -5.12 7.75
CA TYR A 119 10.73 -4.28 6.56
C TYR A 119 10.14 -2.88 6.76
N GLU A 120 9.06 -2.72 7.53
CA GLU A 120 8.43 -1.41 7.80
C GLU A 120 9.37 -0.46 8.55
N LEU A 121 10.35 -0.95 9.31
CA LEU A 121 11.39 -0.09 9.90
C LEU A 121 12.20 0.59 8.78
N HIS A 122 12.72 -0.18 7.84
CA HIS A 122 13.45 0.38 6.68
C HIS A 122 12.59 1.28 5.81
N ALA A 123 11.33 0.90 5.59
CA ALA A 123 10.37 1.71 4.84
C ALA A 123 10.11 3.06 5.54
N THR A 124 10.05 3.06 6.87
CA THR A 124 9.87 4.27 7.67
C THR A 124 11.10 5.18 7.59
N ASP A 125 12.31 4.63 7.64
CA ASP A 125 13.53 5.39 7.46
C ASP A 125 13.59 6.05 6.08
N PHE A 126 13.23 5.32 5.03
CA PHE A 126 13.19 5.89 3.69
C PHE A 126 12.11 6.99 3.53
N LYS A 127 10.94 6.82 4.13
CA LYS A 127 9.92 7.89 4.22
C LYS A 127 10.49 9.14 4.89
N ASN A 128 11.20 8.98 6.01
CA ASN A 128 11.82 10.08 6.75
C ASN A 128 12.90 10.80 5.92
N ILE A 129 13.69 10.07 5.13
CA ILE A 129 14.67 10.66 4.19
C ILE A 129 13.94 11.53 3.17
N LEU A 130 12.86 11.01 2.54
CA LEU A 130 12.08 11.76 1.57
C LEU A 130 11.41 12.99 2.20
N TYR A 131 10.90 12.88 3.43
CA TYR A 131 10.34 14.04 4.15
C TYR A 131 11.35 15.12 4.46
N LYS A 132 12.55 14.74 4.90
CA LYS A 132 13.62 15.71 5.17
C LYS A 132 14.09 16.42 3.91
N GLU A 133 14.03 15.74 2.77
CA GLU A 133 14.52 16.27 1.51
C GLU A 133 13.49 17.16 0.79
N TYR A 134 12.23 16.76 0.79
CA TYR A 134 11.17 17.43 0.02
C TYR A 134 10.15 18.16 0.90
N GLY A 135 10.13 17.88 2.19
CA GLY A 135 9.33 18.62 3.16
C GLY A 135 10.06 19.88 3.63
N THR A 136 9.32 20.96 3.86
CA THR A 136 9.89 22.07 4.60
C THR A 136 10.00 21.69 6.08
N ILE A 137 11.05 22.16 6.75
CA ILE A 137 11.26 21.90 8.21
C ILE A 137 10.02 22.37 8.99
N ASP A 138 9.42 23.48 8.58
CA ASP A 138 8.22 24.06 9.21
C ASP A 138 7.00 23.15 9.10
N LEU A 139 6.77 22.52 7.94
CA LEU A 139 5.68 21.55 7.76
C LEU A 139 5.87 20.29 8.62
N ILE A 140 7.11 19.81 8.73
CA ILE A 140 7.43 18.65 9.56
C ILE A 140 7.23 18.95 11.05
N ASN A 141 7.65 20.13 11.49
CA ASN A 141 7.49 20.56 12.88
C ASN A 141 6.00 20.81 13.20
N LYS A 142 5.30 21.53 12.33
CA LYS A 142 3.84 21.73 12.46
C LYS A 142 3.09 20.41 12.58
N PHE A 143 3.50 19.41 11.81
CA PHE A 143 2.90 18.08 11.90
C PHE A 143 3.12 17.39 13.24
N LYS A 144 4.34 17.43 13.80
CA LYS A 144 4.62 16.85 15.11
C LYS A 144 3.76 17.49 16.19
N GLU A 145 3.63 18.82 16.15
CA GLU A 145 2.80 19.57 17.07
C GLU A 145 1.32 19.21 16.93
N ILE A 146 0.79 19.11 15.71
CA ILE A 146 -0.61 18.69 15.49
C ILE A 146 -0.89 17.29 16.01
N ASN A 147 0.03 16.33 15.80
CA ASN A 147 -0.15 14.98 16.34
C ASN A 147 -0.08 14.97 17.87
N GLU A 148 0.81 15.76 18.45
CA GLU A 148 0.87 15.95 19.91
C GLU A 148 -0.46 16.54 20.41
N ALA A 149 -0.98 17.58 19.77
CA ALA A 149 -2.27 18.19 20.11
C ALA A 149 -3.44 17.19 20.04
N LYS A 150 -3.51 16.39 18.95
CA LYS A 150 -4.51 15.31 18.82
C LYS A 150 -4.42 14.29 19.96
N SER A 151 -3.19 13.91 20.34
CA SER A 151 -2.97 12.96 21.45
C SER A 151 -3.37 13.55 22.79
N ILE A 152 -3.01 14.81 23.05
CA ILE A 152 -3.38 15.54 24.28
C ILE A 152 -4.89 15.69 24.37
N ASN A 153 -5.54 16.20 23.30
CA ASN A 153 -7.00 16.37 23.26
C ASN A 153 -7.72 15.04 23.53
N ARG A 154 -7.28 13.95 22.91
CA ARG A 154 -7.84 12.62 23.17
C ARG A 154 -7.67 12.20 24.64
N THR A 155 -6.55 12.49 25.25
CA THR A 155 -6.25 12.17 26.65
C THR A 155 -7.12 12.97 27.60
N LEU A 156 -7.24 14.28 27.36
CA LEU A 156 -8.10 15.18 28.14
C LEU A 156 -9.58 14.78 28.00
N THR A 157 -10.05 14.46 26.78
CA THR A 157 -11.45 14.07 26.56
C THR A 157 -11.79 12.73 27.22
N LYS A 158 -10.90 11.71 27.11
CA LYS A 158 -11.22 10.34 27.56
C LYS A 158 -10.88 10.06 29.01
N HIS A 159 -9.90 10.75 29.57
CA HIS A 159 -9.31 10.39 30.85
C HIS A 159 -9.21 11.57 31.84
N PHE A 160 -9.85 12.69 31.56
CA PHE A 160 -9.76 13.93 32.35
C PHE A 160 -9.87 13.64 33.87
N ASN A 161 -10.95 13.00 34.29
CA ASN A 161 -11.24 12.71 35.72
C ASN A 161 -10.27 11.70 36.38
N LYS A 162 -9.41 11.05 35.58
CA LYS A 162 -8.41 10.09 36.07
C LYS A 162 -7.01 10.69 36.19
N LEU A 163 -6.81 11.90 35.70
CA LEU A 163 -5.54 12.58 35.74
C LEU A 163 -5.40 13.44 36.99
N PRO A 164 -4.19 13.52 37.58
CA PRO A 164 -3.90 14.51 38.62
C PRO A 164 -4.13 15.95 38.09
N ILE A 165 -4.61 16.85 38.94
CA ILE A 165 -4.93 18.24 38.57
C ILE A 165 -3.75 18.95 37.90
N THR A 166 -2.53 18.77 38.44
CA THR A 166 -1.31 19.34 37.88
C THR A 166 -1.07 18.85 36.44
N LYS A 167 -1.38 17.60 36.14
CA LYS A 167 -1.25 17.02 34.82
C LYS A 167 -2.32 17.54 33.85
N GLN A 168 -3.55 17.75 34.34
CA GLN A 168 -4.62 18.35 33.54
C GLN A 168 -4.24 19.77 33.11
N ILE A 169 -3.79 20.60 34.05
CA ILE A 169 -3.36 21.98 33.79
C ILE A 169 -2.21 21.99 32.77
N TYR A 170 -1.19 21.16 32.99
CA TYR A 170 -0.04 21.07 32.09
C TYR A 170 -0.46 20.68 30.65
N LEU A 171 -1.29 19.65 30.50
CA LEU A 171 -1.75 19.20 29.21
C LEU A 171 -2.62 20.26 28.52
N GLN A 172 -3.49 20.95 29.28
CA GLN A 172 -4.31 22.04 28.72
C GLN A 172 -3.43 23.19 28.21
N MET A 173 -2.51 23.69 29.01
CA MET A 173 -1.59 24.75 28.59
C MET A 173 -0.75 24.35 27.37
N ARG A 174 -0.31 23.07 27.33
CA ARG A 174 0.43 22.56 26.19
C ARG A 174 -0.40 22.49 24.91
N LEU A 175 -1.68 22.06 25.04
CA LEU A 175 -2.64 22.03 23.94
C LEU A 175 -2.89 23.43 23.39
N ASP A 176 -3.24 24.37 24.26
CA ASP A 176 -3.55 25.75 23.87
C ASP A 176 -2.37 26.42 23.14
N GLY A 177 -1.14 26.23 23.65
CA GLY A 177 0.06 26.75 23.02
C GLY A 177 0.36 26.12 21.65
N ILE A 178 -0.01 24.86 21.42
CA ILE A 178 0.14 24.25 20.09
C ILE A 178 -0.93 24.78 19.13
N LEU A 179 -2.17 24.87 19.57
CA LEU A 179 -3.28 25.39 18.77
C LEU A 179 -2.99 26.81 18.28
N GLU A 180 -2.52 27.68 19.17
CA GLU A 180 -2.13 29.06 18.84
C GLU A 180 -1.01 29.10 17.79
N ARG A 181 0.09 28.34 17.99
CA ARG A 181 1.21 28.31 17.03
C ARG A 181 0.86 27.72 15.67
N CYS A 182 -0.07 26.78 15.66
CA CYS A 182 -0.48 26.10 14.43
C CYS A 182 -1.63 26.80 13.71
N ASP A 183 -2.24 27.82 14.32
CA ASP A 183 -3.45 28.50 13.86
C ASP A 183 -4.61 27.50 13.64
N LEU A 184 -4.90 26.73 14.69
CA LEU A 184 -5.92 25.67 14.70
C LEU A 184 -6.88 25.83 15.88
N THR A 185 -8.07 25.27 15.70
CA THR A 185 -9.07 25.12 16.78
C THR A 185 -9.14 23.66 17.28
N ILE A 186 -9.87 23.41 18.38
CA ILE A 186 -10.13 22.04 18.88
C ILE A 186 -10.97 21.25 17.87
N GLU A 187 -11.87 21.90 17.17
CA GLU A 187 -12.72 21.34 16.12
C GLU A 187 -11.89 20.80 14.97
N ASP A 188 -10.84 21.52 14.55
CA ASP A 188 -9.92 21.10 13.49
C ASP A 188 -9.17 19.81 13.87
N LEU A 189 -8.87 19.60 15.16
CA LEU A 189 -8.25 18.35 15.63
C LEU A 189 -9.20 17.16 15.54
N SER A 190 -10.48 17.39 15.47
CA SER A 190 -11.53 16.37 15.37
C SER A 190 -11.80 15.94 13.94
N ASP A 191 -11.33 16.70 12.95
CA ASP A 191 -11.41 16.31 11.55
C ASP A 191 -10.49 15.10 11.29
N ILE A 192 -11.15 13.93 11.14
CA ILE A 192 -10.50 12.65 10.88
C ILE A 192 -9.76 12.66 9.53
N ASN A 193 -10.16 13.53 8.60
CA ASN A 193 -9.60 13.62 7.26
C ASN A 193 -8.40 14.56 7.15
N TYR A 194 -8.13 15.37 8.18
CA TYR A 194 -6.98 16.24 8.17
C TYR A 194 -5.67 15.44 8.36
N ASP A 195 -4.98 15.20 7.25
CA ASP A 195 -3.65 14.60 7.20
C ASP A 195 -2.64 15.65 6.71
N PRO A 196 -1.89 16.29 7.61
CA PRO A 196 -0.92 17.32 7.24
C PRO A 196 0.25 16.77 6.40
N PHE A 197 0.46 15.45 6.36
CA PHE A 197 1.38 14.83 5.41
C PHE A 197 0.82 14.72 4.01
N GLU A 198 -0.46 14.93 3.80
CA GLU A 198 -1.05 14.81 2.47
C GLU A 198 -0.37 15.75 1.48
N ASP A 199 -0.13 16.98 1.88
CA ASP A 199 0.55 17.97 1.04
C ASP A 199 2.01 17.59 0.78
N ILE A 200 2.75 17.13 1.80
CA ILE A 200 4.13 16.69 1.61
C ILE A 200 4.20 15.48 0.68
N ASN A 201 3.32 14.49 0.87
CA ASN A 201 3.27 13.31 0.01
C ASN A 201 2.96 13.69 -1.45
N LYS A 202 2.05 14.64 -1.68
CA LYS A 202 1.73 15.18 -2.99
C LYS A 202 2.92 15.91 -3.61
N ILE A 203 3.64 16.72 -2.83
CA ILE A 203 4.88 17.39 -3.25
C ILE A 203 5.93 16.37 -3.68
N ILE A 204 6.16 15.31 -2.88
CA ILE A 204 7.12 14.23 -3.19
C ILE A 204 6.75 13.54 -4.52
N VAL A 205 5.47 13.20 -4.69
CA VAL A 205 4.99 12.57 -5.92
C VAL A 205 5.17 13.47 -7.14
N ASN A 206 4.85 14.75 -7.01
CA ASN A 206 5.00 15.72 -8.10
C ASN A 206 6.45 15.97 -8.47
N TYR A 207 7.35 16.05 -7.48
CA TYR A 207 8.77 16.33 -7.69
C TYR A 207 9.52 15.14 -8.27
N LEU A 208 9.35 13.96 -7.70
CA LEU A 208 10.03 12.75 -8.16
C LEU A 208 9.41 12.19 -9.44
N GLY A 209 8.10 12.36 -9.61
CA GLY A 209 7.32 11.68 -10.62
C GLY A 209 6.93 10.26 -10.21
N GLU A 210 5.74 9.84 -10.63
CA GLU A 210 5.14 8.56 -10.24
C GLU A 210 6.01 7.35 -10.64
N ILE A 211 6.54 7.36 -11.88
CA ILE A 211 7.39 6.26 -12.39
C ILE A 211 8.65 6.09 -11.54
N ASN A 212 9.36 7.20 -11.30
CA ASN A 212 10.59 7.16 -10.52
C ASN A 212 10.32 6.68 -9.09
N LEU A 213 9.24 7.17 -8.47
CA LEU A 213 8.87 6.78 -7.12
C LEU A 213 8.48 5.29 -7.02
N ILE A 214 7.76 4.76 -8.03
CA ILE A 214 7.45 3.33 -8.13
C ILE A 214 8.73 2.49 -8.18
N VAL A 215 9.67 2.84 -9.06
CA VAL A 215 10.94 2.12 -9.21
C VAL A 215 11.78 2.20 -7.93
N LEU A 216 11.89 3.38 -7.32
CA LEU A 216 12.63 3.55 -6.07
C LEU A 216 12.10 2.67 -4.95
N TRP A 217 10.77 2.63 -4.75
CA TRP A 217 10.16 1.78 -3.73
C TRP A 217 10.32 0.29 -4.02
N LYS A 218 10.24 -0.12 -5.28
CA LYS A 218 10.48 -1.52 -5.65
C LYS A 218 11.94 -1.92 -5.43
N LEU A 219 12.90 -1.07 -5.79
CA LEU A 219 14.32 -1.32 -5.53
C LEU A 219 14.64 -1.33 -4.02
N HIS A 220 14.01 -0.42 -3.27
CA HIS A 220 14.12 -0.38 -1.81
C HIS A 220 13.63 -1.69 -1.19
N PHE A 221 12.49 -2.20 -1.64
CA PHE A 221 11.96 -3.49 -1.17
C PHE A 221 12.92 -4.66 -1.47
N ILE A 222 13.51 -4.70 -2.67
CA ILE A 222 14.52 -5.71 -3.01
C ILE A 222 15.74 -5.60 -2.10
N LYS A 223 16.26 -4.40 -1.91
CA LYS A 223 17.50 -4.17 -1.13
C LYS A 223 17.35 -4.57 0.33
N PHE A 224 16.28 -4.14 0.97
CA PHE A 224 16.09 -4.30 2.41
C PHE A 224 15.24 -5.54 2.78
N GLY A 225 14.22 -5.87 2.00
CA GLY A 225 13.42 -7.07 2.21
C GLY A 225 14.10 -8.34 1.73
N LYS A 226 15.03 -8.26 0.77
CA LYS A 226 15.77 -9.41 0.19
C LYS A 226 14.86 -10.59 -0.17
N PRO A 227 13.77 -10.37 -0.90
CA PRO A 227 12.80 -11.42 -1.20
C PRO A 227 13.40 -12.51 -2.08
N LYS A 228 13.15 -13.79 -1.72
CA LYS A 228 13.65 -14.98 -2.43
C LYS A 228 12.57 -15.66 -3.28
N TYR A 229 11.29 -15.36 -2.99
CA TYR A 229 10.13 -16.07 -3.57
C TYR A 229 9.21 -15.09 -4.29
N LEU A 230 9.80 -14.14 -5.06
CA LEU A 230 9.03 -13.20 -5.86
C LEU A 230 8.30 -13.92 -7.00
N PRO A 231 7.08 -13.49 -7.36
CA PRO A 231 6.43 -13.97 -8.58
C PRO A 231 7.26 -13.65 -9.83
N SER A 232 7.26 -14.54 -10.82
CA SER A 232 8.06 -14.39 -12.06
C SER A 232 7.75 -13.11 -12.83
N TRP A 233 6.50 -12.65 -12.75
CA TRP A 233 6.02 -11.43 -13.42
C TRP A 233 6.40 -10.13 -12.70
N TRP A 234 6.88 -10.20 -11.44
CA TRP A 234 7.18 -8.99 -10.67
C TRP A 234 8.67 -8.62 -10.76
N LYS A 235 8.95 -7.48 -11.37
CA LYS A 235 10.28 -6.90 -11.50
C LYS A 235 10.27 -5.40 -11.17
N PRO A 236 11.36 -4.84 -10.62
CA PRO A 236 11.41 -3.42 -10.27
C PRO A 236 11.29 -2.48 -11.48
N ASN A 237 11.84 -2.88 -12.62
CA ASN A 237 11.78 -2.12 -13.88
C ASN A 237 10.43 -2.24 -14.60
N MET A 238 9.58 -3.21 -14.28
CA MET A 238 8.29 -3.39 -14.93
C MET A 238 7.20 -2.60 -14.21
N ILE A 239 6.55 -1.67 -14.90
CA ILE A 239 5.45 -0.87 -14.37
C ILE A 239 4.19 -1.16 -15.16
N LYS A 240 3.11 -1.48 -14.42
CA LYS A 240 1.79 -1.66 -15.00
C LYS A 240 1.10 -0.31 -15.20
N VAL A 241 0.68 -0.03 -16.41
CA VAL A 241 -0.03 1.19 -16.78
C VAL A 241 -1.42 0.83 -17.31
N ILE A 242 -2.44 1.51 -16.81
CA ILE A 242 -3.81 1.36 -17.28
C ILE A 242 -4.05 2.36 -18.41
N ARG A 243 -4.34 1.85 -19.61
CA ARG A 243 -4.74 2.67 -20.75
C ARG A 243 -6.24 2.59 -20.96
N LYS A 244 -6.90 3.73 -21.04
CA LYS A 244 -8.28 3.80 -21.53
C LYS A 244 -8.27 3.71 -23.04
N LYS A 245 -9.03 2.80 -23.61
CA LYS A 245 -9.33 2.76 -25.04
C LYS A 245 -10.81 3.07 -25.20
N ASN A 246 -11.13 4.23 -25.74
CA ASN A 246 -12.48 4.68 -26.13
C ASN A 246 -13.57 4.28 -25.11
N ASP A 247 -13.50 4.83 -23.90
CA ASP A 247 -14.49 4.76 -22.80
C ASP A 247 -15.01 3.37 -22.34
N ILE A 248 -14.63 2.26 -22.96
CA ILE A 248 -15.29 0.97 -22.73
C ILE A 248 -14.40 -0.10 -22.07
N LEU A 249 -13.08 -0.09 -22.25
CA LEU A 249 -12.19 -1.13 -21.66
C LEU A 249 -10.85 -0.55 -21.19
N GLU A 250 -10.60 -0.68 -19.87
CA GLU A 250 -9.26 -0.43 -19.32
C GLU A 250 -8.34 -1.61 -19.70
N LYS A 251 -7.47 -1.42 -20.69
CA LYS A 251 -6.41 -2.38 -20.99
C LYS A 251 -5.17 -2.03 -20.19
N SER A 252 -4.64 -2.99 -19.45
CA SER A 252 -3.35 -2.82 -18.76
C SER A 252 -2.19 -3.22 -19.66
N GLU A 253 -1.12 -2.46 -19.59
CA GLU A 253 0.12 -2.70 -20.31
C GLU A 253 1.29 -2.65 -19.33
N LEU A 254 2.26 -3.54 -19.51
CA LEU A 254 3.52 -3.51 -18.79
C LEU A 254 4.50 -2.66 -19.56
N ILE A 255 5.04 -1.65 -18.90
CA ILE A 255 6.11 -0.79 -19.46
C ILE A 255 7.41 -1.21 -18.80
N ASP A 256 8.40 -1.53 -19.61
CA ASP A 256 9.79 -1.72 -19.18
C ASP A 256 10.48 -0.37 -19.07
N ILE A 257 11.09 -0.10 -17.92
CA ILE A 257 11.80 1.15 -17.64
C ILE A 257 13.29 0.90 -17.80
N ASP A 258 13.93 1.72 -18.63
CA ASP A 258 15.37 1.67 -18.89
C ASP A 258 16.15 2.65 -17.99
N LEU A 259 17.33 2.26 -17.54
CA LEU A 259 18.30 3.11 -16.84
C LEU A 259 18.87 4.26 -17.68
N LYS A 260 18.57 4.34 -18.99
CA LYS A 260 18.90 5.50 -19.82
C LYS A 260 18.22 6.79 -19.34
N ASN A 261 17.19 6.69 -18.52
CA ASN A 261 16.59 7.84 -17.85
C ASN A 261 17.58 8.44 -16.83
N LYS A 262 18.25 9.52 -17.23
CA LYS A 262 19.27 10.21 -16.41
C LYS A 262 18.75 10.66 -15.05
N GLN A 263 17.51 11.11 -14.98
CA GLN A 263 16.88 11.53 -13.71
C GLN A 263 16.69 10.33 -12.76
N LEU A 264 16.14 9.24 -13.25
CA LEU A 264 15.97 8.01 -12.48
C LEU A 264 17.31 7.47 -12.00
N LEU A 265 18.33 7.41 -12.88
CA LEU A 265 19.66 6.95 -12.52
C LEU A 265 20.30 7.81 -11.43
N LYS A 266 20.13 9.14 -11.50
CA LYS A 266 20.61 10.06 -10.44
C LYS A 266 19.94 9.75 -9.10
N LEU A 267 18.62 9.52 -9.08
CA LEU A 267 17.88 9.19 -7.88
C LEU A 267 18.28 7.82 -7.29
N ILE A 268 18.45 6.82 -8.15
CA ILE A 268 18.89 5.47 -7.76
C ILE A 268 20.26 5.53 -7.07
N LYS A 269 21.19 6.29 -7.62
CA LYS A 269 22.52 6.51 -7.00
C LYS A 269 22.42 7.29 -5.70
N LYS A 270 21.61 8.34 -5.67
CA LYS A 270 21.40 9.19 -4.50
C LYS A 270 20.88 8.42 -3.29
N TYR A 271 19.96 7.48 -3.50
CA TYR A 271 19.37 6.68 -2.43
C TYR A 271 20.07 5.34 -2.22
N ASP A 272 21.28 5.19 -2.74
CA ASP A 272 22.11 3.99 -2.57
C ASP A 272 21.41 2.69 -3.03
N LEU A 273 20.69 2.76 -4.15
CA LEU A 273 19.96 1.63 -4.75
C LEU A 273 20.64 1.11 -6.05
N TYR A 274 21.82 1.64 -6.38
CA TYR A 274 22.45 1.38 -7.69
C TYR A 274 22.89 -0.08 -7.87
N GLU A 275 23.52 -0.67 -6.85
CA GLU A 275 23.96 -2.07 -6.94
C GLU A 275 22.77 -3.03 -7.05
N THR A 276 21.66 -2.72 -6.36
CA THR A 276 20.41 -3.47 -6.52
C THR A 276 19.82 -3.31 -7.92
N ALA A 277 19.84 -2.09 -8.46
CA ALA A 277 19.30 -1.80 -9.79
C ALA A 277 20.02 -2.58 -10.90
N LYS A 278 21.35 -2.72 -10.85
CA LYS A 278 22.15 -3.48 -11.82
C LYS A 278 21.68 -4.93 -12.04
N LEU A 279 20.99 -5.51 -11.07
CA LEU A 279 20.51 -6.88 -11.16
C LEU A 279 19.24 -7.01 -12.02
N TYR A 280 18.57 -5.91 -12.35
CA TYR A 280 17.26 -5.91 -12.98
C TYR A 280 17.15 -5.04 -14.24
N PHE A 281 18.11 -4.15 -14.45
CA PHE A 281 18.21 -3.27 -15.59
C PHE A 281 19.47 -3.60 -16.41
#